data_a3940f185ebbabdad063e7716eaf295e
#
_entry.id   a3940f185ebbabdad063e7716eaf295e
#
_cell.length_a   1.000
_cell.length_b   1.000
_cell.length_c   1.000
_cell.angle_alpha   90.00
_cell.angle_beta   90.00
_cell.angle_gamma   90.00
#
_symmetry.space_group_name_H-M   'P 1'
#
loop_
_entity.id
_entity.type
_entity.pdbx_description
1 polymer ?
#
loop_
_entity_poly.entity_id
_entity_poly.type
_entity_poly.pdbx_seq_one_letter_code
_entity_poly.pdbx_strand_id
1 'polypeptide(L)'
;QVEGYNQALQGFPTRYEGNKLVRRFIRYTNKKIDIHVGNFFEQFGNGLVFRAFEERSLGLDNNIDGLGIRYSPFQSLKIKAIWGRPRTFMERSPGEVLGGDLEWSPINREKDGNTQLLQLGTSYVKRFMRYYGADPKFPQQVEAFAARLNGQYNAFNFSAEWVHKSIEANFPNDYIKKKGLILFLKTGWQDPTNRMGVQLQFRRLENADFKGNFNSSDAVASINYTPALTRQHTNLLANIYPHSIQPIGEIGGMADFFIRFKKNTPLGGKHGTRIDINYSNYHALDSTRVTTGEGFISKRIIAFGKTKLFRDLNLIIDKRWTKDYKTLLTFINLFYNRTILQGGPYGDVRATLVVTDHYIKIKKKYQLRLNAEHMWVNSDERNWAGLLTEWSFPNGLSLFVSDMTNYQTYKMHYYNVGFALSKNKQRIQLSAGQQRAGLLCVGGICRFVPSYNGLSLNYTLNL
;
A
#
# COMPACT_ATOMS: atom_id res chain seq x y z
N GLN A 1 -14.64 15.70 -13.82
CA GLN A 1 -15.01 15.45 -12.42
C GLN A 1 -14.99 16.74 -11.63
N VAL A 2 -16.09 17.02 -10.96
CA VAL A 2 -16.22 18.15 -10.03
C VAL A 2 -16.16 17.56 -8.61
N GLU A 3 -15.38 18.17 -7.76
CA GLU A 3 -15.33 17.84 -6.33
C GLU A 3 -15.70 19.09 -5.52
N GLY A 4 -16.49 18.88 -4.48
CA GLY A 4 -16.89 19.93 -3.56
C GLY A 4 -16.88 19.40 -2.12
N TYR A 5 -16.22 20.14 -1.24
CA TYR A 5 -16.17 19.87 0.20
C TYR A 5 -16.56 21.16 0.92
N ASN A 6 -17.72 21.16 1.56
CA ASN A 6 -18.16 22.32 2.37
C ASN A 6 -17.35 22.44 3.66
N GLN A 7 -16.94 21.28 4.19
CA GLN A 7 -15.91 21.15 5.21
C GLN A 7 -14.99 20.03 4.75
N ALA A 8 -13.70 20.12 5.07
CA ALA A 8 -12.80 19.02 4.84
C ALA A 8 -13.34 17.77 5.57
N LEU A 9 -13.32 16.63 4.89
CA LEU A 9 -13.64 15.36 5.52
C LEU A 9 -12.74 15.17 6.73
N GLN A 10 -13.27 14.60 7.79
CA GLN A 10 -12.54 14.44 9.05
C GLN A 10 -11.19 13.76 8.85
N GLY A 11 -10.12 14.41 9.30
CA GLY A 11 -8.74 13.98 9.08
C GLY A 11 -8.16 14.31 7.70
N PHE A 12 -8.91 15.00 6.83
CA PHE A 12 -8.36 15.60 5.62
C PHE A 12 -7.90 17.04 5.90
N PRO A 13 -6.82 17.51 5.26
CA PRO A 13 -6.41 18.91 5.38
C PRO A 13 -7.51 19.86 4.86
N THR A 14 -7.63 21.04 5.50
CA THR A 14 -8.54 22.12 5.06
C THR A 14 -8.30 22.57 3.62
N ARG A 15 -7.12 22.28 3.06
CA ARG A 15 -6.78 22.51 1.63
C ARG A 15 -7.68 21.75 0.64
N TYR A 16 -8.52 20.82 1.11
CA TYR A 16 -9.59 20.21 0.31
C TYR A 16 -10.88 21.03 0.27
N GLU A 17 -11.04 22.05 1.11
CA GLU A 17 -12.28 22.84 1.17
C GLU A 17 -12.51 23.65 -0.12
N GLY A 18 -13.76 23.77 -0.50
CA GLY A 18 -14.23 24.46 -1.68
C GLY A 18 -14.71 23.55 -2.80
N ASN A 19 -15.08 24.17 -3.93
CA ASN A 19 -15.59 23.49 -5.12
C ASN A 19 -14.65 23.74 -6.29
N LYS A 20 -14.13 22.68 -6.89
CA LYS A 20 -13.24 22.80 -8.07
C LYS A 20 -13.52 21.72 -9.12
N LEU A 21 -13.26 22.06 -10.37
CA LEU A 21 -13.16 21.11 -11.47
C LEU A 21 -11.77 20.48 -11.42
N VAL A 22 -11.68 19.33 -10.76
CA VAL A 22 -10.40 18.69 -10.43
C VAL A 22 -9.89 17.76 -11.51
N ARG A 23 -10.76 17.28 -12.40
CA ARG A 23 -10.34 16.41 -13.49
C ARG A 23 -11.09 16.74 -14.78
N ARG A 24 -10.32 17.07 -15.82
CA ARG A 24 -10.78 17.27 -17.20
C ARG A 24 -9.73 16.69 -18.14
N PHE A 25 -10.14 15.98 -19.15
CA PHE A 25 -9.22 15.41 -20.13
C PHE A 25 -9.87 15.17 -21.47
N ILE A 26 -9.04 15.10 -22.50
CA ILE A 26 -9.34 14.59 -23.82
C ILE A 26 -8.42 13.38 -24.03
N ARG A 27 -8.98 12.31 -24.54
CA ARG A 27 -8.24 11.08 -24.82
C ARG A 27 -8.47 10.66 -26.26
N TYR A 28 -7.38 10.41 -26.98
CA TYR A 28 -7.39 9.76 -28.27
C TYR A 28 -6.70 8.41 -28.16
N THR A 29 -7.35 7.35 -28.61
CA THR A 29 -6.78 6.00 -28.55
C THR A 29 -7.04 5.22 -29.84
N ASN A 30 -6.02 4.52 -30.30
CA ASN A 30 -6.12 3.51 -31.36
C ASN A 30 -5.28 2.28 -31.00
N LYS A 31 -5.08 1.34 -31.92
CA LYS A 31 -4.37 0.08 -31.66
C LYS A 31 -2.90 0.28 -31.19
N LYS A 32 -2.25 1.39 -31.54
CA LYS A 32 -0.83 1.63 -31.28
C LYS A 32 -0.54 2.83 -30.39
N ILE A 33 -1.45 3.81 -30.38
CA ILE A 33 -1.23 5.10 -29.71
C ILE A 33 -2.40 5.39 -28.78
N ASP A 34 -2.08 5.87 -27.59
CA ASP A 34 -3.03 6.39 -26.60
C ASP A 34 -2.48 7.73 -26.09
N ILE A 35 -3.19 8.82 -26.37
CA ILE A 35 -2.78 10.19 -26.02
C ILE A 35 -3.82 10.75 -25.05
N HIS A 36 -3.33 11.30 -23.95
CA HIS A 36 -4.12 12.02 -22.95
C HIS A 36 -3.67 13.46 -22.88
N VAL A 37 -4.61 14.40 -22.94
CA VAL A 37 -4.39 15.83 -22.70
C VAL A 37 -5.28 16.26 -21.55
N GLY A 38 -4.73 16.87 -20.51
CA GLY A 38 -5.40 17.22 -19.26
C GLY A 38 -5.05 16.26 -18.15
N ASN A 39 -6.03 15.85 -17.33
CA ASN A 39 -5.77 15.04 -16.15
C ASN A 39 -5.75 13.53 -16.48
N PHE A 40 -4.67 12.83 -16.09
CA PHE A 40 -4.53 11.39 -16.31
C PHE A 40 -3.71 10.72 -15.21
N PHE A 41 -3.80 9.40 -15.16
CA PHE A 41 -2.97 8.53 -14.33
C PHE A 41 -1.98 7.75 -15.19
N GLU A 42 -0.76 7.60 -14.68
CA GLU A 42 0.27 6.80 -15.31
C GLU A 42 1.22 6.20 -14.28
N GLN A 43 1.82 5.09 -14.63
CA GLN A 43 2.83 4.42 -13.80
C GLN A 43 3.95 3.88 -14.68
N PHE A 44 5.20 4.02 -14.21
CA PHE A 44 6.39 3.44 -14.79
C PHE A 44 6.86 2.25 -13.94
N GLY A 45 6.98 1.08 -14.55
CA GLY A 45 7.34 -0.15 -13.86
C GLY A 45 6.51 -0.43 -12.61
N ASN A 46 7.15 -0.73 -11.49
CA ASN A 46 6.51 -0.95 -10.21
C ASN A 46 6.07 0.35 -9.50
N GLY A 47 6.27 1.52 -10.13
CA GLY A 47 5.94 2.81 -9.57
C GLY A 47 7.07 3.43 -8.74
N LEU A 48 8.20 2.78 -8.62
CA LEU A 48 9.31 3.22 -7.74
C LEU A 48 9.91 4.56 -8.17
N VAL A 49 9.84 4.90 -9.45
CA VAL A 49 10.33 6.17 -9.99
C VAL A 49 9.18 7.13 -10.29
N PHE A 50 8.03 6.62 -10.73
CA PHE A 50 6.84 7.43 -11.02
C PHE A 50 5.55 6.62 -10.91
N ARG A 51 4.57 7.17 -10.18
CA ARG A 51 3.20 6.69 -10.14
C ARG A 51 2.23 7.82 -9.79
N ALA A 52 1.31 8.07 -10.69
CA ALA A 52 0.13 8.90 -10.45
C ALA A 52 -1.11 8.00 -10.30
N PHE A 53 -1.85 8.12 -9.18
CA PHE A 53 -2.98 7.27 -8.86
C PHE A 53 -3.95 7.95 -7.88
N GLU A 54 -5.12 7.35 -7.70
CA GLU A 54 -6.13 7.76 -6.72
C GLU A 54 -6.30 6.68 -5.66
N GLU A 55 -6.29 7.08 -4.37
CA GLU A 55 -6.67 6.24 -3.25
C GLU A 55 -7.60 7.05 -2.33
N ARG A 56 -8.91 6.86 -2.53
CA ARG A 56 -9.95 7.68 -1.90
C ARG A 56 -10.00 7.55 -0.39
N SER A 57 -9.72 6.37 0.14
CA SER A 57 -9.73 6.14 1.60
C SER A 57 -8.66 6.96 2.33
N LEU A 58 -7.57 7.27 1.63
CA LEU A 58 -6.50 8.12 2.13
C LEU A 58 -6.62 9.58 1.68
N GLY A 59 -7.61 9.91 0.84
CA GLY A 59 -7.69 11.22 0.23
C GLY A 59 -6.51 11.55 -0.66
N LEU A 60 -5.94 10.55 -1.32
CA LEU A 60 -4.81 10.72 -2.21
C LEU A 60 -5.28 10.70 -3.66
N ASP A 61 -4.99 11.77 -4.39
CA ASP A 61 -5.12 11.87 -5.83
C ASP A 61 -4.02 12.79 -6.35
N ASN A 62 -2.99 12.18 -6.92
CA ASN A 62 -1.83 12.86 -7.51
C ASN A 62 -1.81 12.75 -9.04
N ASN A 63 -2.99 12.72 -9.70
CA ASN A 63 -3.08 12.71 -11.15
C ASN A 63 -2.25 13.85 -11.78
N ILE A 64 -1.76 13.62 -12.99
CA ILE A 64 -0.99 14.62 -13.74
C ILE A 64 -1.95 15.45 -14.60
N ASP A 65 -1.85 16.77 -14.50
CA ASP A 65 -2.49 17.70 -15.45
C ASP A 65 -1.45 18.11 -16.51
N GLY A 66 -1.57 17.56 -17.72
CA GLY A 66 -0.57 17.73 -18.75
C GLY A 66 -0.81 16.87 -20.00
N LEU A 67 0.27 16.29 -20.52
CA LEU A 67 0.29 15.43 -21.71
C LEU A 67 0.85 14.06 -21.34
N GLY A 68 0.13 13.00 -21.69
CA GLY A 68 0.56 11.61 -21.59
C GLY A 68 0.45 10.91 -22.94
N ILE A 69 1.49 10.18 -23.32
CA ILE A 69 1.54 9.43 -24.57
C ILE A 69 1.98 8.01 -24.26
N ARG A 70 1.23 7.02 -24.76
CA ARG A 70 1.62 5.62 -24.80
C ARG A 70 1.69 5.19 -26.26
N TYR A 71 2.81 4.60 -26.65
CA TYR A 71 3.04 4.15 -28.02
C TYR A 71 3.54 2.71 -28.03
N SER A 72 2.84 1.83 -28.73
CA SER A 72 3.16 0.42 -28.86
C SER A 72 3.32 0.09 -30.36
N PRO A 73 4.49 0.35 -30.97
CA PRO A 73 4.72 0.08 -32.39
C PRO A 73 4.60 -1.42 -32.71
N PHE A 74 5.03 -2.26 -31.78
CA PHE A 74 4.98 -3.71 -31.83
C PHE A 74 4.42 -4.27 -30.51
N GLN A 75 3.93 -5.50 -30.49
CA GLN A 75 3.44 -6.15 -29.27
C GLN A 75 4.54 -6.29 -28.19
N SER A 76 5.81 -6.41 -28.61
CA SER A 76 6.97 -6.56 -27.75
C SER A 76 7.54 -5.25 -27.21
N LEU A 77 7.11 -4.08 -27.70
CA LEU A 77 7.69 -2.78 -27.34
C LEU A 77 6.61 -1.79 -26.92
N LYS A 78 6.76 -1.26 -25.72
CA LYS A 78 5.90 -0.18 -25.16
C LYS A 78 6.75 1.00 -24.78
N ILE A 79 6.34 2.18 -25.20
CA ILE A 79 6.98 3.46 -24.91
C ILE A 79 5.93 4.36 -24.27
N LYS A 80 6.28 5.01 -23.17
CA LYS A 80 5.44 6.01 -22.51
C LYS A 80 6.21 7.30 -22.36
N ALA A 81 5.50 8.41 -22.47
CA ALA A 81 6.03 9.75 -22.17
C ALA A 81 4.97 10.55 -21.41
N ILE A 82 5.42 11.34 -20.46
CA ILE A 82 4.56 12.24 -19.68
C ILE A 82 5.22 13.59 -19.53
N TRP A 83 4.39 14.62 -19.48
CA TRP A 83 4.77 15.98 -19.11
C TRP A 83 3.59 16.67 -18.44
N GLY A 84 3.79 17.34 -17.31
CA GLY A 84 2.75 18.07 -16.62
C GLY A 84 3.03 18.31 -15.15
N ARG A 85 2.01 18.70 -14.42
CA ARG A 85 2.07 18.98 -12.98
C ARG A 85 1.18 18.03 -12.20
N PRO A 86 1.69 17.38 -11.14
CA PRO A 86 0.87 16.56 -10.27
C PRO A 86 -0.21 17.40 -9.58
N ARG A 87 -1.37 16.84 -9.38
CA ARG A 87 -2.38 17.39 -8.49
C ARG A 87 -1.91 17.25 -7.04
N THR A 88 -2.16 18.26 -6.22
CA THR A 88 -1.98 18.24 -4.77
C THR A 88 -3.22 18.87 -4.14
N PHE A 89 -4.06 18.08 -3.45
CA PHE A 89 -5.37 18.50 -2.93
C PHE A 89 -6.28 19.05 -4.04
N MET A 90 -6.73 20.30 -3.93
CA MET A 90 -7.54 21.01 -4.93
C MET A 90 -6.71 21.80 -5.94
N GLU A 91 -5.37 21.69 -5.92
CA GLU A 91 -4.45 22.51 -6.69
C GLU A 91 -3.45 21.67 -7.50
N ARG A 92 -2.74 22.33 -8.41
CA ARG A 92 -1.58 21.76 -9.06
C ARG A 92 -0.35 21.96 -8.19
N SER A 93 0.50 20.94 -8.11
CA SER A 93 1.81 21.06 -7.49
C SER A 93 2.64 22.16 -8.18
N PRO A 94 3.47 22.91 -7.44
CA PRO A 94 4.40 23.87 -8.05
C PRO A 94 5.47 23.19 -8.91
N GLY A 95 5.79 21.91 -8.62
CA GLY A 95 6.76 21.15 -9.40
C GLY A 95 6.20 20.61 -10.69
N GLU A 96 6.99 20.74 -11.76
CA GLU A 96 6.72 20.18 -13.09
C GLU A 96 7.46 18.86 -13.26
N VAL A 97 6.82 17.89 -13.87
CA VAL A 97 7.35 16.53 -14.06
C VAL A 97 7.39 16.21 -15.56
N LEU A 98 8.54 15.73 -16.01
CA LEU A 98 8.76 15.15 -17.32
C LEU A 98 9.26 13.72 -17.12
N GLY A 99 8.74 12.76 -17.88
CA GLY A 99 9.20 11.37 -17.77
C GLY A 99 9.01 10.56 -19.02
N GLY A 100 9.82 9.51 -19.14
CA GLY A 100 9.73 8.50 -20.18
C GLY A 100 9.95 7.10 -19.61
N ASP A 101 9.29 6.12 -20.22
CA ASP A 101 9.38 4.72 -19.88
C ASP A 101 9.42 3.87 -21.14
N LEU A 102 10.31 2.88 -21.16
CA LEU A 102 10.46 1.94 -22.24
C LEU A 102 10.43 0.52 -21.67
N GLU A 103 9.56 -0.31 -22.22
CA GLU A 103 9.45 -1.74 -21.89
C GLU A 103 9.58 -2.57 -23.16
N TRP A 104 10.53 -3.49 -23.16
CA TRP A 104 10.78 -4.42 -24.25
C TRP A 104 10.67 -5.86 -23.75
N SER A 105 9.84 -6.65 -24.43
CA SER A 105 9.60 -8.07 -24.12
C SER A 105 10.16 -8.95 -25.25
N PRO A 106 11.48 -9.24 -25.24
CA PRO A 106 12.11 -10.07 -26.28
C PRO A 106 11.58 -11.51 -26.31
N ILE A 107 11.14 -11.99 -25.16
CA ILE A 107 10.54 -13.31 -25.01
C ILE A 107 9.14 -13.13 -24.40
N ASN A 108 8.13 -13.57 -25.12
CA ASN A 108 6.76 -13.68 -24.64
C ASN A 108 6.09 -14.82 -25.39
N ARG A 109 6.17 -16.02 -24.80
CA ARG A 109 5.71 -17.25 -25.42
C ARG A 109 4.87 -18.05 -24.43
N GLU A 110 3.75 -18.55 -24.91
CA GLU A 110 2.93 -19.52 -24.20
C GLU A 110 2.75 -20.72 -25.13
N LYS A 111 3.27 -21.88 -24.71
CA LYS A 111 3.17 -23.12 -25.49
C LYS A 111 2.96 -24.29 -24.54
N ASP A 112 1.94 -25.11 -24.82
CA ASP A 112 1.62 -26.34 -24.09
C ASP A 112 1.48 -26.13 -22.55
N GLY A 113 0.90 -24.98 -22.14
CA GLY A 113 0.77 -24.61 -20.74
C GLY A 113 2.07 -24.08 -20.07
N ASN A 114 3.13 -23.95 -20.84
CA ASN A 114 4.40 -23.37 -20.37
C ASN A 114 4.50 -21.90 -20.78
N THR A 115 4.65 -21.04 -19.80
CA THR A 115 4.82 -19.60 -20.01
C THR A 115 6.30 -19.20 -19.91
N GLN A 116 6.79 -18.48 -20.91
CA GLN A 116 8.12 -17.89 -20.91
C GLN A 116 8.00 -16.40 -21.22
N LEU A 117 8.36 -15.57 -20.25
CA LEU A 117 8.40 -14.13 -20.39
C LEU A 117 9.76 -13.61 -19.96
N LEU A 118 10.36 -12.77 -20.78
CA LEU A 118 11.47 -11.89 -20.38
C LEU A 118 11.11 -10.47 -20.79
N GLN A 119 11.14 -9.55 -19.84
CA GLN A 119 10.85 -8.13 -20.08
C GLN A 119 11.97 -7.30 -19.47
N LEU A 120 12.51 -6.43 -20.27
CA LEU A 120 13.48 -5.40 -19.90
C LEU A 120 12.77 -4.05 -19.88
N GLY A 121 13.09 -3.22 -18.92
CA GLY A 121 12.50 -1.89 -18.82
C GLY A 121 13.48 -0.86 -18.33
N THR A 122 13.29 0.38 -18.78
CA THR A 122 14.03 1.53 -18.28
C THR A 122 13.08 2.74 -18.18
N SER A 123 13.29 3.57 -17.17
CA SER A 123 12.53 4.80 -16.99
C SER A 123 13.44 5.95 -16.61
N TYR A 124 13.06 7.13 -17.03
CA TYR A 124 13.65 8.39 -16.62
C TYR A 124 12.55 9.35 -16.20
N VAL A 125 12.74 10.02 -15.08
CA VAL A 125 11.82 11.05 -14.58
C VAL A 125 12.61 12.24 -14.06
N LYS A 126 12.20 13.42 -14.46
CA LYS A 126 12.77 14.69 -14.03
C LYS A 126 11.68 15.53 -13.38
N ARG A 127 11.94 16.06 -12.22
CA ARG A 127 11.12 17.08 -11.56
C ARG A 127 11.88 18.39 -11.53
N PHE A 128 11.23 19.48 -11.92
CA PHE A 128 11.72 20.84 -11.79
C PHE A 128 10.77 21.63 -10.88
N MET A 129 11.31 22.30 -9.87
CA MET A 129 10.57 23.23 -9.04
C MET A 129 11.49 24.37 -8.62
N ARG A 130 11.07 25.62 -8.88
CA ARG A 130 11.85 26.80 -8.52
C ARG A 130 12.00 26.92 -7.00
N TYR A 131 13.20 27.26 -6.57
CA TYR A 131 13.55 27.56 -5.20
C TYR A 131 13.73 29.06 -5.04
N TYR A 132 13.15 29.64 -4.00
CA TYR A 132 13.19 31.08 -3.70
C TYR A 132 13.97 31.40 -2.43
N GLY A 133 14.66 30.43 -1.83
CA GLY A 133 15.47 30.63 -0.64
C GLY A 133 16.89 31.11 -0.93
N ALA A 134 17.67 31.31 0.13
CA ALA A 134 19.00 31.89 0.04
C ALA A 134 20.13 30.94 -0.41
N ASP A 135 19.86 29.61 -0.48
CA ASP A 135 20.89 28.63 -0.88
C ASP A 135 20.99 28.49 -2.40
N PRO A 136 22.03 29.07 -3.06
CA PRO A 136 22.15 29.01 -4.51
C PRO A 136 22.43 27.59 -5.07
N LYS A 137 22.83 26.67 -4.20
CA LYS A 137 23.11 25.26 -4.54
C LYS A 137 21.95 24.33 -4.19
N PHE A 138 20.77 24.88 -3.90
CA PHE A 138 19.59 24.06 -3.64
C PHE A 138 19.17 23.29 -4.91
N PRO A 139 18.89 21.98 -4.85
CA PRO A 139 18.58 21.17 -6.01
C PRO A 139 17.16 21.44 -6.53
N GLN A 140 17.00 22.43 -7.39
CA GLN A 140 15.72 22.77 -8.05
C GLN A 140 15.28 21.70 -9.05
N GLN A 141 16.23 21.00 -9.65
CA GLN A 141 16.02 19.90 -10.58
C GLN A 141 16.47 18.59 -9.94
N VAL A 142 15.60 17.60 -9.96
CA VAL A 142 15.89 16.26 -9.46
C VAL A 142 15.52 15.26 -10.55
N GLU A 143 16.41 14.32 -10.79
CA GLU A 143 16.31 13.30 -11.82
C GLU A 143 16.36 11.92 -11.19
N ALA A 144 15.54 11.01 -11.70
CA ALA A 144 15.54 9.62 -11.29
C ALA A 144 15.57 8.71 -12.53
N PHE A 145 16.42 7.70 -12.46
CA PHE A 145 16.57 6.68 -13.49
C PHE A 145 16.25 5.31 -12.89
N ALA A 146 15.51 4.48 -13.63
CA ALA A 146 15.21 3.11 -13.24
C ALA A 146 15.61 2.12 -14.33
N ALA A 147 16.13 0.94 -13.91
CA ALA A 147 16.33 -0.23 -14.75
C ALA A 147 15.55 -1.41 -14.16
N ARG A 148 14.87 -2.17 -15.02
CA ARG A 148 14.00 -3.28 -14.61
C ARG A 148 14.28 -4.54 -15.41
N LEU A 149 14.14 -5.68 -14.72
CA LEU A 149 14.16 -7.00 -15.29
C LEU A 149 12.99 -7.80 -14.70
N ASN A 150 12.05 -8.22 -15.54
CA ASN A 150 10.97 -9.12 -15.15
C ASN A 150 11.06 -10.40 -15.96
N GLY A 151 10.76 -11.52 -15.33
CA GLY A 151 10.75 -12.80 -16.01
C GLY A 151 9.75 -13.76 -15.40
N GLN A 152 9.28 -14.66 -16.25
CA GLN A 152 8.52 -15.83 -15.87
C GLN A 152 9.01 -17.03 -16.67
N TYR A 153 9.26 -18.10 -15.96
CA TYR A 153 9.57 -19.40 -16.57
C TYR A 153 8.72 -20.46 -15.87
N ASN A 154 7.65 -20.88 -16.56
CA ASN A 154 6.65 -21.81 -16.02
C ASN A 154 6.10 -21.33 -14.65
N ALA A 155 6.36 -22.12 -13.62
CA ALA A 155 5.94 -21.87 -12.25
C ALA A 155 6.75 -20.79 -11.51
N PHE A 156 7.90 -20.39 -12.05
CA PHE A 156 8.78 -19.40 -11.44
C PHE A 156 8.56 -18.03 -12.03
N ASN A 157 8.54 -17.00 -11.17
CA ASN A 157 8.55 -15.60 -11.58
C ASN A 157 9.61 -14.84 -10.81
N PHE A 158 10.16 -13.80 -11.44
CA PHE A 158 11.08 -12.89 -10.79
C PHE A 158 10.87 -11.46 -11.31
N SER A 159 11.19 -10.49 -10.48
CA SER A 159 11.20 -9.07 -10.81
C SER A 159 12.31 -8.39 -10.04
N ALA A 160 13.11 -7.59 -10.74
CA ALA A 160 14.13 -6.74 -10.13
C ALA A 160 13.97 -5.32 -10.67
N GLU A 161 14.03 -4.33 -9.80
CA GLU A 161 14.05 -2.92 -10.19
C GLU A 161 15.07 -2.18 -9.33
N TRP A 162 15.94 -1.44 -10.00
CA TRP A 162 16.92 -0.56 -9.42
C TRP A 162 16.60 0.87 -9.81
N VAL A 163 16.62 1.79 -8.84
CA VAL A 163 16.40 3.23 -9.07
C VAL A 163 17.55 4.01 -8.48
N HIS A 164 18.11 4.91 -9.27
CA HIS A 164 19.03 5.94 -8.83
C HIS A 164 18.36 7.30 -8.96
N LYS A 165 18.39 8.10 -7.88
CA LYS A 165 17.88 9.47 -7.85
C LYS A 165 19.04 10.44 -7.59
N SER A 166 19.09 11.53 -8.35
CA SER A 166 20.08 12.60 -8.14
C SER A 166 19.90 13.25 -6.76
N ILE A 167 20.75 14.19 -6.42
CA ILE A 167 20.66 14.91 -5.14
C ILE A 167 19.30 15.58 -5.03
N GLU A 168 18.58 15.27 -3.95
CA GLU A 168 17.35 15.92 -3.55
C GLU A 168 17.45 16.37 -2.11
N ALA A 169 16.90 17.56 -1.83
CA ALA A 169 16.63 18.10 -0.52
C ALA A 169 15.14 18.41 -0.43
N ASN A 170 14.42 17.78 0.51
CA ASN A 170 12.98 17.96 0.68
C ASN A 170 12.62 17.97 2.18
N PHE A 171 11.40 18.37 2.50
CA PHE A 171 10.95 18.45 3.89
C PHE A 171 11.09 17.11 4.64
N PRO A 172 10.69 15.93 4.09
CA PRO A 172 10.82 14.65 4.79
C PRO A 172 12.26 14.24 5.14
N ASN A 173 13.27 14.75 4.44
CA ASN A 173 14.68 14.48 4.74
C ASN A 173 15.39 15.66 5.41
N ASP A 174 14.64 16.59 6.04
CA ASP A 174 15.16 17.80 6.70
C ASP A 174 16.02 18.67 5.77
N TYR A 175 15.68 18.70 4.48
CA TYR A 175 16.42 19.41 3.43
C TYR A 175 17.89 19.00 3.27
N ILE A 176 18.24 17.81 3.72
CA ILE A 176 19.58 17.24 3.54
C ILE A 176 19.80 16.91 2.07
N LYS A 177 20.87 17.45 1.48
CA LYS A 177 21.26 17.23 0.07
C LYS A 177 21.83 15.83 -0.11
N LYS A 178 21.00 14.88 -0.52
CA LYS A 178 21.37 13.46 -0.63
C LYS A 178 20.86 12.82 -1.91
N LYS A 179 21.67 11.93 -2.50
CA LYS A 179 21.25 11.03 -3.58
C LYS A 179 20.29 9.97 -3.05
N GLY A 180 19.40 9.48 -3.90
CA GLY A 180 18.50 8.40 -3.56
C GLY A 180 18.86 7.08 -4.25
N LEU A 181 18.56 5.97 -3.58
CA LEU A 181 18.72 4.62 -4.12
C LEU A 181 17.56 3.75 -3.67
N ILE A 182 16.93 3.06 -4.64
CA ILE A 182 15.94 2.02 -4.37
C ILE A 182 16.41 0.74 -5.03
N LEU A 183 16.36 -0.34 -4.27
CA LEU A 183 16.51 -1.70 -4.79
C LEU A 183 15.26 -2.48 -4.40
N PHE A 184 14.62 -3.10 -5.40
CA PHE A 184 13.45 -3.95 -5.23
C PHE A 184 13.67 -5.28 -5.94
N LEU A 185 13.49 -6.37 -5.22
CA LEU A 185 13.57 -7.73 -5.73
C LEU A 185 12.35 -8.51 -5.32
N LYS A 186 11.82 -9.29 -6.24
CA LYS A 186 10.68 -10.19 -5.99
C LYS A 186 10.92 -11.47 -6.75
N THR A 187 10.71 -12.61 -6.10
CA THR A 187 10.71 -13.91 -6.75
C THR A 187 9.63 -14.79 -6.17
N GLY A 188 9.10 -15.69 -6.97
CA GLY A 188 8.06 -16.58 -6.53
C GLY A 188 8.04 -17.88 -7.32
N TRP A 189 7.55 -18.90 -6.67
CA TRP A 189 7.25 -20.18 -7.26
C TRP A 189 5.88 -20.66 -6.79
N GLN A 190 5.10 -21.23 -7.69
CA GLN A 190 3.81 -21.80 -7.34
C GLN A 190 3.63 -23.14 -8.05
N ASP A 191 3.30 -24.18 -7.28
CA ASP A 191 2.99 -25.50 -7.81
C ASP A 191 1.87 -25.39 -8.87
N PRO A 192 2.03 -26.03 -10.06
CA PRO A 192 1.03 -25.96 -11.14
C PRO A 192 -0.37 -26.40 -10.70
N THR A 193 -0.47 -27.29 -9.72
CA THR A 193 -1.75 -27.70 -9.13
C THR A 193 -2.26 -26.76 -8.05
N ASN A 194 -1.59 -25.62 -7.82
CA ASN A 194 -1.93 -24.62 -6.81
C ASN A 194 -2.06 -25.18 -5.38
N ARG A 195 -1.25 -26.19 -5.04
CA ARG A 195 -1.23 -26.78 -3.70
C ARG A 195 -0.26 -26.07 -2.76
N MET A 196 0.84 -25.59 -3.27
CA MET A 196 1.81 -24.85 -2.47
C MET A 196 2.46 -23.75 -3.32
N GLY A 197 2.95 -22.73 -2.64
CA GLY A 197 3.69 -21.65 -3.27
C GLY A 197 4.51 -20.87 -2.26
N VAL A 198 5.54 -20.25 -2.77
CA VAL A 198 6.43 -19.36 -2.01
C VAL A 198 6.64 -18.08 -2.80
N GLN A 199 6.65 -16.94 -2.11
CA GLN A 199 7.02 -15.65 -2.65
C GLN A 199 7.99 -14.96 -1.69
N LEU A 200 9.08 -14.47 -2.23
CA LEU A 200 10.08 -13.70 -1.51
C LEU A 200 10.14 -12.30 -2.11
N GLN A 201 10.19 -11.29 -1.25
CA GLN A 201 10.34 -9.89 -1.65
C GLN A 201 11.39 -9.23 -0.77
N PHE A 202 12.20 -8.41 -1.37
CA PHE A 202 13.23 -7.63 -0.69
C PHE A 202 13.20 -6.19 -1.18
N ARG A 203 13.46 -5.25 -0.27
CA ARG A 203 13.54 -3.83 -0.58
C ARG A 203 14.61 -3.14 0.24
N ARG A 204 15.33 -2.23 -0.41
CA ARG A 204 16.18 -1.25 0.22
C ARG A 204 15.78 0.15 -0.26
N LEU A 205 15.56 1.06 0.68
CA LEU A 205 15.23 2.46 0.42
C LEU A 205 16.31 3.34 1.07
N GLU A 206 16.85 4.27 0.31
CA GLU A 206 17.73 5.31 0.80
C GLU A 206 17.35 6.61 0.11
N ASN A 207 16.90 7.62 0.87
CA ASN A 207 16.39 8.88 0.36
C ASN A 207 15.45 8.68 -0.86
N ALA A 208 14.53 7.73 -0.71
CA ALA A 208 13.70 7.21 -1.81
C ALA A 208 12.47 8.07 -2.11
N ASP A 209 12.05 8.93 -1.16
CA ASP A 209 10.90 9.80 -1.36
C ASP A 209 11.19 10.80 -2.49
N PHE A 210 10.27 10.91 -3.45
CA PHE A 210 10.38 11.80 -4.58
C PHE A 210 9.15 12.69 -4.65
N LYS A 211 9.30 13.95 -4.29
CA LYS A 211 8.20 14.90 -4.14
C LYS A 211 8.03 15.78 -5.37
N GLY A 212 6.79 15.96 -5.82
CA GLY A 212 6.41 17.02 -6.76
C GLY A 212 6.53 18.42 -6.14
N ASN A 213 6.36 18.51 -4.81
CA ASN A 213 6.63 19.71 -4.02
C ASN A 213 7.60 19.36 -2.89
N PHE A 214 8.85 19.84 -2.97
CA PHE A 214 9.89 19.53 -1.98
C PHE A 214 9.60 20.13 -0.59
N ASN A 215 8.69 21.10 -0.46
CA ASN A 215 8.29 21.69 0.82
C ASN A 215 7.12 20.93 1.50
N SER A 216 6.61 19.87 0.91
CA SER A 216 5.46 19.16 1.45
C SER A 216 5.86 17.88 2.19
N SER A 217 5.31 17.69 3.39
CA SER A 217 5.33 16.43 4.12
C SER A 217 4.25 15.45 3.63
N ASP A 218 3.24 15.93 2.90
CA ASP A 218 2.07 15.16 2.53
C ASP A 218 2.39 14.02 1.56
N ALA A 219 1.78 12.86 1.78
CA ALA A 219 1.92 11.71 0.88
C ALA A 219 1.36 12.00 -0.53
N VAL A 220 0.35 12.86 -0.65
CA VAL A 220 -0.22 13.28 -1.93
C VAL A 220 0.78 14.04 -2.82
N ALA A 221 1.81 14.64 -2.24
CA ALA A 221 2.84 15.35 -2.99
C ALA A 221 3.90 14.39 -3.59
N SER A 222 3.92 13.12 -3.22
CA SER A 222 4.85 12.13 -3.79
C SER A 222 4.48 11.80 -5.22
N ILE A 223 5.48 11.75 -6.10
CA ILE A 223 5.33 11.36 -7.51
C ILE A 223 5.80 9.93 -7.78
N ASN A 224 6.39 9.28 -6.78
CA ASN A 224 6.72 7.86 -6.80
C ASN A 224 5.92 7.10 -5.75
N TYR A 225 6.00 5.77 -5.81
CA TYR A 225 5.30 4.88 -4.90
C TYR A 225 6.24 3.75 -4.45
N THR A 226 6.31 3.55 -3.15
CA THR A 226 7.01 2.42 -2.56
C THR A 226 5.97 1.48 -1.93
N PRO A 227 5.72 0.29 -2.51
CA PRO A 227 4.70 -0.62 -1.98
C PRO A 227 5.10 -1.15 -0.61
N ALA A 228 4.12 -1.32 0.29
CA ALA A 228 4.35 -2.06 1.52
C ALA A 228 4.64 -3.53 1.18
N LEU A 229 5.75 -4.05 1.69
CA LEU A 229 6.08 -5.47 1.63
C LEU A 229 5.79 -6.09 2.99
N THR A 230 4.54 -5.97 3.44
CA THR A 230 3.99 -6.55 4.65
C THR A 230 2.58 -7.03 4.36
N ARG A 231 2.11 -8.01 5.10
CA ARG A 231 0.73 -8.44 4.96
C ARG A 231 -0.20 -7.31 5.40
N GLN A 232 -1.18 -6.98 4.57
CA GLN A 232 -2.26 -6.09 4.97
C GLN A 232 -3.33 -6.90 5.68
N HIS A 233 -3.60 -6.53 6.93
CA HIS A 233 -4.61 -7.16 7.74
C HIS A 233 -5.96 -6.49 7.56
N THR A 234 -7.02 -7.30 7.52
CA THR A 234 -8.42 -6.85 7.50
C THR A 234 -9.08 -6.92 8.87
N ASN A 235 -8.34 -7.39 9.88
CA ASN A 235 -8.80 -7.56 11.24
C ASN A 235 -8.76 -6.23 12.00
N LEU A 236 -9.66 -6.03 12.96
CA LEU A 236 -9.81 -4.77 13.70
C LEU A 236 -8.53 -4.38 14.45
N LEU A 237 -7.99 -5.33 15.23
CA LEU A 237 -6.86 -5.07 16.13
C LEU A 237 -5.51 -5.10 15.40
N ALA A 238 -5.36 -5.88 14.33
CA ALA A 238 -4.11 -5.99 13.59
C ALA A 238 -3.68 -4.66 12.94
N ASN A 239 -4.62 -3.76 12.68
CA ASN A 239 -4.37 -2.46 12.08
C ASN A 239 -4.02 -1.36 13.08
N ILE A 240 -3.89 -1.67 14.37
CA ILE A 240 -3.48 -0.68 15.39
C ILE A 240 -2.01 -0.26 15.19
N TYR A 241 -1.15 -1.20 14.73
CA TYR A 241 0.27 -0.98 14.50
C TYR A 241 0.67 -1.31 13.05
N PRO A 242 0.17 -0.56 12.06
CA PRO A 242 0.48 -0.81 10.66
C PRO A 242 1.90 -0.35 10.32
N HIS A 243 2.59 -1.09 9.44
CA HIS A 243 3.92 -0.70 8.99
C HIS A 243 3.86 0.61 8.17
N SER A 244 4.49 1.65 8.68
CA SER A 244 4.76 2.90 7.98
C SER A 244 6.13 2.83 7.33
N ILE A 245 6.19 2.91 6.01
CA ILE A 245 7.43 2.84 5.24
C ILE A 245 8.32 4.02 5.60
N GLN A 246 9.63 3.74 5.74
CA GLN A 246 10.64 4.76 6.02
C GLN A 246 11.48 5.04 4.76
N PRO A 247 11.01 5.96 3.88
CA PRO A 247 11.67 6.18 2.59
C PRO A 247 13.06 6.81 2.70
N ILE A 248 13.38 7.42 3.84
CA ILE A 248 14.70 8.00 4.10
C ILE A 248 15.75 6.91 4.29
N GLY A 249 15.40 5.81 4.99
CA GLY A 249 16.35 4.74 5.24
C GLY A 249 15.72 3.47 5.80
N GLU A 250 15.42 2.50 4.94
CA GLU A 250 14.84 1.21 5.33
C GLU A 250 15.38 0.08 4.46
N ILE A 251 15.63 -1.07 5.08
CA ILE A 251 15.99 -2.32 4.41
C ILE A 251 15.23 -3.48 5.04
N GLY A 252 14.70 -4.36 4.22
CA GLY A 252 13.96 -5.52 4.70
C GLY A 252 13.24 -6.25 3.60
N GLY A 253 12.32 -7.12 4.00
CA GLY A 253 11.55 -7.89 3.03
C GLY A 253 10.44 -8.70 3.67
N MET A 254 9.79 -9.46 2.80
CA MET A 254 8.66 -10.32 3.13
C MET A 254 8.84 -11.69 2.48
N ALA A 255 8.48 -12.72 3.21
CA ALA A 255 8.34 -14.09 2.73
C ALA A 255 6.92 -14.57 2.95
N ASP A 256 6.28 -15.04 1.89
CA ASP A 256 4.97 -15.70 1.93
C ASP A 256 5.13 -17.16 1.54
N PHE A 257 4.50 -18.03 2.30
CA PHE A 257 4.38 -19.45 1.99
C PHE A 257 2.94 -19.89 2.20
N PHE A 258 2.40 -20.69 1.30
CA PHE A 258 1.14 -21.37 1.54
C PHE A 258 1.20 -22.84 1.14
N ILE A 259 0.39 -23.65 1.85
CA ILE A 259 0.16 -25.05 1.53
C ILE A 259 -1.32 -25.42 1.69
N ARG A 260 -1.83 -26.19 0.73
CA ARG A 260 -3.19 -26.73 0.72
C ARG A 260 -3.15 -28.24 0.85
N PHE A 261 -3.63 -28.75 1.96
CA PHE A 261 -3.78 -30.17 2.19
C PHE A 261 -5.03 -30.69 1.45
N LYS A 262 -4.88 -31.80 0.75
CA LYS A 262 -5.96 -32.41 -0.02
C LYS A 262 -7.10 -32.85 0.91
N LYS A 263 -8.31 -32.87 0.36
CA LYS A 263 -9.48 -33.49 1.01
C LYS A 263 -9.21 -34.96 1.29
N ASN A 264 -9.86 -35.50 2.33
CA ASN A 264 -9.76 -36.89 2.78
C ASN A 264 -8.33 -37.31 3.16
N THR A 265 -7.54 -36.39 3.72
CA THR A 265 -6.23 -36.64 4.33
C THR A 265 -6.26 -36.25 5.82
N PRO A 266 -5.35 -36.76 6.66
CA PRO A 266 -5.34 -36.44 8.11
C PRO A 266 -5.31 -34.92 8.38
N LEU A 267 -4.44 -34.17 7.72
CA LEU A 267 -4.34 -32.70 7.86
C LEU A 267 -5.41 -31.95 7.05
N GLY A 268 -5.82 -32.45 5.89
CA GLY A 268 -6.84 -31.84 5.07
C GLY A 268 -8.26 -32.02 5.58
N GLY A 269 -8.54 -33.13 6.24
CA GLY A 269 -9.90 -33.51 6.63
C GLY A 269 -10.84 -33.69 5.42
N LYS A 270 -12.16 -33.74 5.65
CA LYS A 270 -13.16 -33.99 4.59
C LYS A 270 -13.21 -32.90 3.50
N HIS A 271 -12.89 -31.65 3.83
CA HIS A 271 -13.10 -30.49 2.93
C HIS A 271 -11.82 -29.75 2.52
N GLY A 272 -10.67 -30.17 3.03
CA GLY A 272 -9.39 -29.52 2.79
C GLY A 272 -9.04 -28.49 3.88
N THR A 273 -7.75 -28.20 4.00
CA THR A 273 -7.19 -27.20 4.91
C THR A 273 -6.11 -26.42 4.14
N ARG A 274 -6.07 -25.12 4.31
CA ARG A 274 -4.97 -24.28 3.84
C ARG A 274 -4.24 -23.66 5.03
N ILE A 275 -2.92 -23.62 4.95
CA ILE A 275 -2.07 -22.91 5.89
C ILE A 275 -1.29 -21.87 5.09
N ASP A 276 -1.33 -20.63 5.58
CA ASP A 276 -0.55 -19.51 5.06
C ASP A 276 0.40 -19.03 6.16
N ILE A 277 1.68 -18.85 5.83
CA ILE A 277 2.70 -18.27 6.70
C ILE A 277 3.26 -17.05 5.97
N ASN A 278 3.25 -15.92 6.66
CA ASN A 278 3.87 -14.70 6.18
C ASN A 278 4.84 -14.17 7.23
N TYR A 279 6.02 -13.76 6.80
CA TYR A 279 7.02 -13.14 7.64
C TYR A 279 7.58 -11.89 6.98
N SER A 280 7.51 -10.77 7.68
CA SER A 280 8.09 -9.50 7.26
C SER A 280 9.08 -8.99 8.30
N ASN A 281 10.21 -8.42 7.88
CA ASN A 281 11.21 -7.88 8.80
C ASN A 281 11.94 -6.69 8.16
N TYR A 282 11.97 -5.57 8.89
CA TYR A 282 12.55 -4.31 8.44
C TYR A 282 13.46 -3.70 9.48
N HIS A 283 14.57 -3.16 9.01
CA HIS A 283 15.58 -2.46 9.79
C HIS A 283 15.90 -1.10 9.17
N ALA A 284 16.44 -0.20 9.96
CA ALA A 284 17.13 0.97 9.45
C ALA A 284 18.36 0.52 8.63
N LEU A 285 18.86 1.40 7.76
CA LEU A 285 20.10 1.13 7.03
C LEU A 285 21.31 1.06 7.99
N ASP A 286 22.30 0.22 7.67
CA ASP A 286 23.61 0.29 8.33
C ASP A 286 24.34 1.54 7.83
N SER A 287 24.24 2.62 8.59
CA SER A 287 24.70 3.94 8.22
C SER A 287 25.51 4.61 9.34
N THR A 288 26.36 5.53 8.95
CA THR A 288 27.09 6.41 9.86
C THR A 288 26.63 7.84 9.63
N ARG A 289 26.31 8.54 10.72
CA ARG A 289 26.00 9.97 10.62
C ARG A 289 27.27 10.73 10.26
N VAL A 290 27.16 11.61 9.28
CA VAL A 290 28.26 12.52 8.89
C VAL A 290 27.93 13.95 9.21
N THR A 291 28.92 14.70 9.64
CA THR A 291 28.80 16.11 10.00
C THR A 291 28.79 17.06 8.80
N THR A 292 29.07 16.54 7.60
CA THR A 292 29.30 17.32 6.38
C THR A 292 28.09 17.35 5.44
N GLY A 293 26.90 17.72 5.94
CA GLY A 293 25.75 18.07 5.07
C GLY A 293 25.00 16.94 4.38
N GLU A 294 25.52 15.71 4.34
CA GLU A 294 24.84 14.55 3.73
C GLU A 294 23.98 13.73 4.70
N GLY A 295 23.93 14.15 5.97
CA GLY A 295 23.14 13.56 7.04
C GLY A 295 23.64 12.19 7.49
N PHE A 296 23.67 11.20 6.62
CA PHE A 296 24.22 9.88 6.89
C PHE A 296 24.73 9.22 5.61
N ILE A 297 25.74 8.38 5.72
CA ILE A 297 26.29 7.55 4.64
C ILE A 297 26.01 6.09 4.96
N SER A 298 25.36 5.40 4.03
CA SER A 298 25.16 3.96 4.11
C SER A 298 26.47 3.23 3.81
N LYS A 299 26.87 2.29 4.66
CA LYS A 299 28.15 1.59 4.54
C LYS A 299 28.18 0.55 3.42
N ARG A 300 27.08 -0.15 3.20
CA ARG A 300 26.97 -1.25 2.24
C ARG A 300 25.58 -1.28 1.62
N ILE A 301 25.50 -1.76 0.38
CA ILE A 301 24.22 -1.86 -0.35
C ILE A 301 23.28 -2.87 0.31
N ILE A 302 23.80 -4.00 0.81
CA ILE A 302 23.00 -5.03 1.47
C ILE A 302 23.52 -5.19 2.90
N ALA A 303 23.20 -4.24 3.78
CA ALA A 303 23.53 -4.33 5.19
C ALA A 303 22.37 -3.82 6.05
N PHE A 304 21.94 -4.68 6.97
CA PHE A 304 20.89 -4.35 7.93
C PHE A 304 21.51 -3.54 9.08
N GLY A 305 20.94 -2.39 9.36
CA GLY A 305 21.30 -1.62 10.54
C GLY A 305 20.86 -2.32 11.83
N LYS A 306 21.46 -1.93 12.94
CA LYS A 306 21.15 -2.50 14.26
C LYS A 306 19.73 -2.20 14.73
N THR A 307 19.16 -1.07 14.29
CA THR A 307 17.83 -0.65 14.70
C THR A 307 16.76 -1.40 13.92
N LYS A 308 16.00 -2.25 14.61
CA LYS A 308 14.82 -2.90 14.06
C LYS A 308 13.67 -1.90 14.01
N LEU A 309 12.98 -1.84 12.88
CA LEU A 309 11.81 -0.98 12.65
C LEU A 309 10.51 -1.75 12.84
N PHE A 310 10.42 -2.90 12.17
CA PHE A 310 9.19 -3.67 12.11
C PHE A 310 9.48 -5.16 11.93
N ARG A 311 8.67 -6.00 12.53
CA ARG A 311 8.61 -7.45 12.26
C ARG A 311 7.18 -7.93 12.44
N ASP A 312 6.71 -8.71 11.50
CA ASP A 312 5.37 -9.29 11.52
C ASP A 312 5.45 -10.75 11.06
N LEU A 313 5.08 -11.67 11.95
CA LEU A 313 4.94 -13.09 11.67
C LEU A 313 3.47 -13.46 11.76
N ASN A 314 2.92 -13.97 10.66
CA ASN A 314 1.53 -14.38 10.55
C ASN A 314 1.42 -15.85 10.22
N LEU A 315 0.56 -16.55 10.94
CA LEU A 315 0.12 -17.90 10.65
C LEU A 315 -1.40 -17.89 10.50
N ILE A 316 -1.90 -18.31 9.35
CA ILE A 316 -3.35 -18.43 9.09
C ILE A 316 -3.68 -19.87 8.75
N ILE A 317 -4.66 -20.44 9.44
CA ILE A 317 -5.22 -21.75 9.17
C ILE A 317 -6.65 -21.55 8.67
N ASP A 318 -6.89 -21.82 7.38
CA ASP A 318 -8.20 -21.80 6.74
C ASP A 318 -8.73 -23.24 6.72
N LYS A 319 -9.70 -23.52 7.56
CA LYS A 319 -10.32 -24.85 7.71
C LYS A 319 -11.79 -24.82 7.36
N ARG A 320 -12.17 -25.62 6.37
CA ARG A 320 -13.57 -25.91 6.09
C ARG A 320 -13.97 -27.21 6.78
N TRP A 321 -14.86 -27.12 7.74
CA TRP A 321 -15.35 -28.25 8.53
C TRP A 321 -16.50 -28.98 7.84
N THR A 322 -17.43 -28.20 7.29
CA THR A 322 -18.57 -28.72 6.51
C THR A 322 -18.75 -27.92 5.23
N LYS A 323 -19.75 -28.22 4.41
CA LYS A 323 -20.11 -27.39 3.26
C LYS A 323 -20.57 -25.98 3.66
N ASP A 324 -21.11 -25.85 4.88
CA ASP A 324 -21.75 -24.65 5.38
C ASP A 324 -20.98 -23.96 6.51
N TYR A 325 -19.90 -24.56 7.02
CA TYR A 325 -19.10 -24.00 8.11
C TYR A 325 -17.60 -24.02 7.79
N LYS A 326 -16.98 -22.85 7.97
CA LYS A 326 -15.57 -22.58 7.73
C LYS A 326 -15.01 -21.69 8.86
N THR A 327 -13.79 -21.95 9.28
CA THR A 327 -13.05 -21.10 10.22
C THR A 327 -11.73 -20.64 9.63
N LEU A 328 -11.32 -19.40 9.96
CA LEU A 328 -9.96 -18.92 9.85
C LEU A 328 -9.43 -18.67 11.25
N LEU A 329 -8.34 -19.35 11.61
CA LEU A 329 -7.58 -19.06 12.81
C LEU A 329 -6.33 -18.30 12.39
N THR A 330 -6.14 -17.10 12.94
CA THR A 330 -4.98 -16.26 12.64
C THR A 330 -4.19 -16.01 13.92
N PHE A 331 -2.90 -16.25 13.87
CA PHE A 331 -1.93 -15.90 14.89
C PHE A 331 -0.95 -14.88 14.29
N ILE A 332 -0.72 -13.77 15.02
CA ILE A 332 0.20 -12.71 14.61
C ILE A 332 1.15 -12.42 15.77
N ASN A 333 2.45 -12.34 15.49
CA ASN A 333 3.46 -11.85 16.43
C ASN A 333 4.17 -10.65 15.81
N LEU A 334 4.01 -9.49 16.47
CA LEU A 334 4.41 -8.18 15.97
C LEU A 334 5.52 -7.57 16.83
N PHE A 335 6.50 -6.96 16.19
CA PHE A 335 7.40 -5.96 16.75
C PHE A 335 7.25 -4.65 15.97
N TYR A 336 7.09 -3.53 16.68
CA TYR A 336 6.84 -2.23 16.11
C TYR A 336 7.65 -1.15 16.83
N ASN A 337 8.61 -0.53 16.17
CA ASN A 337 9.35 0.60 16.71
C ASN A 337 8.51 1.87 16.53
N ARG A 338 7.66 2.17 17.52
CA ARG A 338 6.72 3.27 17.44
C ARG A 338 7.42 4.64 17.39
N THR A 339 8.56 4.76 18.04
CA THR A 339 9.36 5.99 18.03
C THR A 339 9.73 6.41 16.61
N ILE A 340 10.21 5.49 15.79
CA ILE A 340 10.64 5.82 14.42
C ILE A 340 9.46 5.84 13.45
N LEU A 341 8.56 4.85 13.56
CA LEU A 341 7.49 4.67 12.58
C LEU A 341 6.35 5.69 12.69
N GLN A 342 6.15 6.28 13.88
CA GLN A 342 5.12 7.30 14.11
C GLN A 342 5.68 8.67 14.54
N GLY A 343 6.98 8.73 14.88
CA GLY A 343 7.61 9.92 15.45
C GLY A 343 7.23 10.12 16.93
N GLY A 344 8.19 10.52 17.76
CA GLY A 344 7.97 10.79 19.18
C GLY A 344 8.57 9.72 20.12
N PRO A 345 8.62 9.98 21.41
CA PRO A 345 9.33 9.15 22.41
C PRO A 345 8.46 7.98 22.94
N TYR A 346 7.97 7.12 22.06
CA TYR A 346 7.01 6.07 22.42
C TYR A 346 7.65 4.70 22.76
N GLY A 347 8.89 4.44 22.30
CA GLY A 347 9.57 3.16 22.50
C GLY A 347 9.09 2.04 21.55
N ASP A 348 9.45 0.81 21.90
CA ASP A 348 9.16 -0.39 21.15
C ASP A 348 7.88 -1.05 21.65
N VAL A 349 7.05 -1.51 20.74
CA VAL A 349 5.84 -2.28 21.00
C VAL A 349 6.04 -3.72 20.55
N ARG A 350 5.68 -4.68 21.41
CA ARG A 350 5.59 -6.10 21.06
C ARG A 350 4.17 -6.55 21.31
N ALA A 351 3.54 -7.11 20.31
CA ALA A 351 2.17 -7.57 20.41
C ALA A 351 2.02 -8.99 19.87
N THR A 352 1.12 -9.74 20.50
CA THR A 352 0.66 -11.03 20.01
C THR A 352 -0.85 -10.95 19.84
N LEU A 353 -1.35 -11.34 18.67
CA LEU A 353 -2.76 -11.29 18.34
C LEU A 353 -3.24 -12.68 17.92
N VAL A 354 -4.40 -13.06 18.43
CA VAL A 354 -5.14 -14.24 17.99
C VAL A 354 -6.50 -13.78 17.48
N VAL A 355 -6.85 -14.26 16.29
CA VAL A 355 -8.15 -13.98 15.65
C VAL A 355 -8.82 -15.30 15.29
N THR A 356 -10.09 -15.43 15.63
CA THR A 356 -10.96 -16.48 15.14
C THR A 356 -12.07 -15.89 14.30
N ASP A 357 -12.20 -16.34 13.07
CA ASP A 357 -13.19 -15.86 12.13
C ASP A 357 -14.03 -17.05 11.62
N HIS A 358 -15.32 -17.02 11.90
CA HIS A 358 -16.25 -18.10 11.63
C HIS A 358 -17.25 -17.68 10.57
N TYR A 359 -17.37 -18.47 9.51
CA TYR A 359 -18.32 -18.27 8.40
C TYR A 359 -19.33 -19.42 8.40
N ILE A 360 -20.59 -19.09 8.64
CA ILE A 360 -21.69 -20.03 8.79
C ILE A 360 -22.75 -19.74 7.73
N LYS A 361 -23.08 -20.72 6.89
CA LYS A 361 -24.21 -20.64 5.97
C LYS A 361 -25.44 -21.29 6.60
N ILE A 362 -26.53 -20.53 6.72
CA ILE A 362 -27.80 -20.98 7.30
C ILE A 362 -28.83 -21.14 6.17
N LYS A 363 -29.42 -22.33 6.07
CA LYS A 363 -30.42 -22.66 5.03
C LYS A 363 -29.97 -22.33 3.60
N LYS A 364 -28.63 -22.37 3.33
CA LYS A 364 -27.98 -22.04 2.04
C LYS A 364 -28.23 -20.61 1.52
N LYS A 365 -28.96 -19.78 2.23
CA LYS A 365 -29.41 -18.44 1.80
C LYS A 365 -28.83 -17.31 2.65
N TYR A 366 -28.63 -17.56 3.93
CA TYR A 366 -28.12 -16.55 4.89
C TYR A 366 -26.66 -16.86 5.21
N GLN A 367 -25.88 -15.81 5.46
CA GLN A 367 -24.51 -15.97 5.91
C GLN A 367 -24.32 -15.20 7.22
N LEU A 368 -23.74 -15.86 8.20
CA LEU A 368 -23.33 -15.27 9.44
C LEU A 368 -21.80 -15.33 9.53
N ARG A 369 -21.18 -14.20 9.76
CA ARG A 369 -19.76 -14.08 10.10
C ARG A 369 -19.64 -13.64 11.55
N LEU A 370 -18.85 -14.37 12.31
CA LEU A 370 -18.47 -14.04 13.69
C LEU A 370 -16.94 -13.97 13.74
N ASN A 371 -16.41 -12.82 14.11
CA ASN A 371 -14.99 -12.61 14.27
C ASN A 371 -14.71 -12.17 15.70
N ALA A 372 -13.79 -12.84 16.38
CA ALA A 372 -13.34 -12.47 17.71
C ALA A 372 -11.80 -12.35 17.71
N GLU A 373 -11.31 -11.28 18.30
CA GLU A 373 -9.91 -10.91 18.30
C GLU A 373 -9.44 -10.60 19.73
N HIS A 374 -8.23 -11.03 20.06
CA HIS A 374 -7.57 -10.60 21.29
C HIS A 374 -6.10 -10.32 21.03
N MET A 375 -5.63 -9.16 21.51
CA MET A 375 -4.26 -8.71 21.37
C MET A 375 -3.63 -8.44 22.73
N TRP A 376 -2.55 -9.15 23.02
CA TRP A 376 -1.67 -8.92 24.16
C TRP A 376 -0.55 -7.97 23.73
N VAL A 377 -0.36 -6.90 24.49
CA VAL A 377 0.67 -5.88 24.24
C VAL A 377 1.49 -5.64 25.50
N ASN A 378 2.82 -5.72 25.39
CA ASN A 378 3.72 -5.57 26.53
C ASN A 378 3.88 -4.15 27.05
N SER A 379 3.62 -3.17 26.20
CA SER A 379 3.82 -1.74 26.44
C SER A 379 2.71 -0.94 25.78
N ASP A 380 2.83 0.37 25.71
CA ASP A 380 1.87 1.26 25.08
C ASP A 380 0.47 1.19 25.74
N GLU A 381 -0.56 1.01 24.96
CA GLU A 381 -1.95 1.02 25.42
C GLU A 381 -2.41 -0.30 26.07
N ARG A 382 -1.50 -1.29 26.26
CA ARG A 382 -1.81 -2.60 26.83
C ARG A 382 -2.76 -3.43 25.97
N ASN A 383 -3.55 -4.31 26.60
CA ASN A 383 -4.31 -5.35 25.91
C ASN A 383 -5.63 -4.83 25.30
N TRP A 384 -6.01 -5.47 24.20
CA TRP A 384 -7.23 -5.15 23.44
C TRP A 384 -8.07 -6.40 23.18
N ALA A 385 -9.37 -6.21 23.12
CA ALA A 385 -10.32 -7.22 22.64
C ALA A 385 -11.16 -6.62 21.51
N GLY A 386 -11.55 -7.44 20.53
CA GLY A 386 -12.37 -7.04 19.39
C GLY A 386 -13.40 -8.10 19.05
N LEU A 387 -14.57 -7.67 18.62
CA LEU A 387 -15.68 -8.51 18.15
C LEU A 387 -16.29 -7.89 16.89
N LEU A 388 -16.61 -8.71 15.89
CA LEU A 388 -17.40 -8.31 14.73
C LEU A 388 -18.40 -9.40 14.40
N THR A 389 -19.65 -8.99 14.17
CA THR A 389 -20.70 -9.86 13.65
C THR A 389 -21.28 -9.23 12.39
N GLU A 390 -21.40 -10.02 11.33
CA GLU A 390 -22.02 -9.61 10.09
C GLU A 390 -23.06 -10.65 9.66
N TRP A 391 -24.26 -10.20 9.34
CA TRP A 391 -25.36 -11.03 8.87
C TRP A 391 -25.77 -10.60 7.47
N SER A 392 -25.57 -11.49 6.48
CA SER A 392 -25.92 -11.24 5.08
C SER A 392 -27.15 -12.01 4.65
N PHE A 393 -28.06 -11.33 3.95
CA PHE A 393 -29.36 -11.80 3.51
C PHE A 393 -29.38 -11.99 1.96
N PRO A 394 -30.28 -12.85 1.44
CA PRO A 394 -30.33 -13.13 -0.01
C PRO A 394 -30.71 -11.93 -0.88
N ASN A 395 -31.40 -10.94 -0.31
CA ASN A 395 -31.85 -9.73 -1.02
C ASN A 395 -30.76 -8.65 -1.15
N GLY A 396 -29.52 -8.96 -0.79
CA GLY A 396 -28.40 -8.03 -0.83
C GLY A 396 -28.27 -7.11 0.38
N LEU A 397 -29.10 -7.32 1.42
CA LEU A 397 -28.98 -6.65 2.70
C LEU A 397 -27.90 -7.33 3.54
N SER A 398 -27.04 -6.55 4.19
CA SER A 398 -26.12 -7.00 5.24
C SER A 398 -26.28 -6.09 6.46
N LEU A 399 -26.33 -6.67 7.64
CA LEU A 399 -26.30 -5.99 8.93
C LEU A 399 -24.95 -6.30 9.58
N PHE A 400 -24.34 -5.31 10.22
CA PHE A 400 -23.08 -5.51 10.92
C PHE A 400 -23.01 -4.73 12.23
N VAL A 401 -22.30 -5.32 13.17
CA VAL A 401 -21.89 -4.67 14.42
C VAL A 401 -20.47 -5.09 14.74
N SER A 402 -19.64 -4.14 15.13
CA SER A 402 -18.31 -4.40 15.62
C SER A 402 -18.02 -3.53 16.84
N ASP A 403 -17.18 -4.02 17.70
CA ASP A 403 -16.62 -3.28 18.83
C ASP A 403 -15.18 -3.71 19.06
N MET A 404 -14.32 -2.75 19.37
CA MET A 404 -12.98 -3.02 19.88
C MET A 404 -12.74 -2.16 21.12
N THR A 405 -12.17 -2.75 22.15
CA THR A 405 -11.94 -2.06 23.41
C THR A 405 -10.54 -2.26 23.94
N ASN A 406 -9.96 -1.18 24.44
CA ASN A 406 -8.80 -1.23 25.32
C ASN A 406 -9.30 -1.32 26.75
N TYR A 407 -9.39 -2.54 27.29
CA TYR A 407 -10.02 -2.78 28.57
C TYR A 407 -9.11 -2.55 29.79
N GLN A 408 -7.80 -2.38 29.56
CA GLN A 408 -6.83 -2.18 30.65
C GLN A 408 -6.51 -0.72 30.91
N THR A 409 -6.29 0.09 29.86
CA THR A 409 -5.79 1.46 30.03
C THR A 409 -6.90 2.49 29.94
N TYR A 410 -7.60 2.56 28.84
CA TYR A 410 -8.60 3.63 28.60
C TYR A 410 -10.03 3.19 28.89
N LYS A 411 -10.30 1.88 28.93
CA LYS A 411 -11.66 1.31 29.06
C LYS A 411 -12.67 1.92 28.08
N MET A 412 -12.17 2.24 26.89
CA MET A 412 -12.93 2.90 25.85
C MET A 412 -13.34 1.88 24.79
N HIS A 413 -14.59 2.02 24.30
CA HIS A 413 -15.18 1.23 23.26
C HIS A 413 -15.20 1.99 21.93
N TYR A 414 -14.73 1.34 20.87
CA TYR A 414 -14.79 1.84 19.51
C TYR A 414 -15.72 0.95 18.71
N TYR A 415 -17.00 1.30 18.76
CA TYR A 415 -18.07 0.51 18.16
C TYR A 415 -18.47 1.04 16.78
N ASN A 416 -18.98 0.16 15.94
CA ASN A 416 -19.59 0.52 14.67
C ASN A 416 -20.76 -0.41 14.39
N VAL A 417 -21.95 0.15 14.16
CA VAL A 417 -23.17 -0.55 13.84
C VAL A 417 -23.78 0.02 12.57
N GLY A 418 -24.25 -0.86 11.68
CA GLY A 418 -24.84 -0.37 10.45
C GLY A 418 -25.42 -1.46 9.57
N PHE A 419 -25.87 -1.03 8.40
CA PHE A 419 -26.31 -1.90 7.35
C PHE A 419 -25.77 -1.48 5.98
N ALA A 420 -25.72 -2.44 5.06
CA ALA A 420 -25.44 -2.20 3.66
C ALA A 420 -26.50 -2.91 2.80
N LEU A 421 -26.99 -2.22 1.79
CA LEU A 421 -27.91 -2.79 0.79
C LEU A 421 -27.26 -2.66 -0.59
N SER A 422 -27.08 -3.81 -1.24
CA SER A 422 -26.56 -3.90 -2.61
C SER A 422 -27.61 -4.48 -3.52
N LYS A 423 -28.02 -3.72 -4.55
CA LYS A 423 -29.01 -4.18 -5.54
C LYS A 423 -28.64 -3.65 -6.92
N ASN A 424 -28.54 -4.54 -7.89
CA ASN A 424 -28.10 -4.21 -9.26
C ASN A 424 -26.74 -3.52 -9.23
N LYS A 425 -26.66 -2.29 -9.77
CA LYS A 425 -25.43 -1.46 -9.85
C LYS A 425 -25.29 -0.46 -8.68
N GLN A 426 -26.12 -0.58 -7.66
CA GLN A 426 -26.15 0.38 -6.55
C GLN A 426 -25.80 -0.29 -5.23
N ARG A 427 -25.11 0.47 -4.39
CA ARG A 427 -24.85 0.10 -3.00
C ARG A 427 -25.04 1.33 -2.10
N ILE A 428 -25.84 1.19 -1.07
CA ILE A 428 -25.97 2.14 0.02
C ILE A 428 -25.51 1.49 1.32
N GLN A 429 -24.74 2.21 2.10
CA GLN A 429 -24.32 1.78 3.43
C GLN A 429 -24.51 2.94 4.41
N LEU A 430 -25.18 2.66 5.51
CA LEU A 430 -25.34 3.59 6.62
C LEU A 430 -24.77 2.94 7.88
N SER A 431 -23.99 3.70 8.62
CA SER A 431 -23.43 3.24 9.90
C SER A 431 -23.35 4.36 10.91
N ALA A 432 -23.38 3.98 12.19
CA ALA A 432 -23.15 4.84 13.36
C ALA A 432 -22.02 4.23 14.18
N GLY A 433 -21.09 5.07 14.65
CA GLY A 433 -19.99 4.52 15.42
C GLY A 433 -19.01 5.54 15.95
N GLN A 434 -18.10 5.03 16.77
CA GLN A 434 -16.95 5.75 17.29
C GLN A 434 -15.67 5.17 16.71
N GLN A 435 -14.93 5.97 15.95
CA GLN A 435 -13.64 5.60 15.40
C GLN A 435 -12.50 6.02 16.32
N ARG A 436 -11.51 5.13 16.48
CA ARG A 436 -10.25 5.43 17.16
C ARG A 436 -9.40 6.35 16.30
N ALA A 437 -8.73 7.31 16.95
CA ALA A 437 -7.62 8.04 16.33
C ALA A 437 -6.45 7.09 16.07
N GLY A 438 -5.72 7.31 15.00
CA GLY A 438 -4.53 6.51 14.72
C GLY A 438 -4.06 6.57 13.28
N LEU A 439 -3.09 5.74 12.97
CA LEU A 439 -2.52 5.65 11.64
C LEU A 439 -3.35 4.69 10.78
N LEU A 440 -3.92 5.21 9.69
CA LEU A 440 -4.60 4.42 8.66
C LEU A 440 -3.64 4.22 7.49
N CYS A 441 -3.36 2.96 7.15
CA CYS A 441 -2.47 2.61 6.06
C CYS A 441 -3.15 1.76 5.00
N VAL A 442 -2.95 2.10 3.73
CA VAL A 442 -3.40 1.34 2.56
C VAL A 442 -2.25 1.26 1.56
N GLY A 443 -1.87 0.05 1.18
CA GLY A 443 -0.81 -0.16 0.18
C GLY A 443 0.57 0.41 0.56
N GLY A 444 0.82 0.67 1.86
CA GLY A 444 2.08 1.26 2.34
C GLY A 444 2.07 2.78 2.46
N ILE A 445 1.00 3.44 2.06
CA ILE A 445 0.78 4.86 2.29
C ILE A 445 -0.05 5.01 3.55
N CYS A 446 0.38 5.88 4.45
CA CYS A 446 -0.25 6.05 5.75
C CYS A 446 -0.71 7.50 5.94
N ARG A 447 -1.81 7.66 6.68
CA ARG A 447 -2.36 8.94 7.10
C ARG A 447 -2.85 8.85 8.55
N PHE A 448 -2.58 9.86 9.35
CA PHE A 448 -3.23 10.01 10.65
C PHE A 448 -4.69 10.40 10.46
N VAL A 449 -5.59 9.67 11.13
CA VAL A 449 -7.01 9.99 11.21
C VAL A 449 -7.37 10.34 12.65
N PRO A 450 -8.15 11.39 12.88
CA PRO A 450 -8.63 11.74 14.23
C PRO A 450 -9.70 10.75 14.68
N SER A 451 -9.96 10.72 15.99
CA SER A 451 -11.16 10.06 16.52
C SER A 451 -12.42 10.81 16.09
N TYR A 452 -13.47 10.09 15.83
CA TYR A 452 -14.78 10.68 15.66
C TYR A 452 -15.89 9.80 16.24
N ASN A 453 -17.02 10.43 16.54
CA ASN A 453 -18.28 9.77 16.89
C ASN A 453 -19.39 10.37 16.02
N GLY A 454 -20.08 9.54 15.25
CA GLY A 454 -21.07 10.07 14.31
C GLY A 454 -21.68 9.05 13.37
N LEU A 455 -22.35 9.58 12.34
CA LEU A 455 -23.01 8.84 11.29
C LEU A 455 -22.17 8.88 10.00
N SER A 456 -22.16 7.77 9.27
CA SER A 456 -21.54 7.68 7.95
C SER A 456 -22.52 7.12 6.93
N LEU A 457 -22.72 7.83 5.83
CA LEU A 457 -23.51 7.40 4.69
C LEU A 457 -22.62 7.28 3.46
N ASN A 458 -22.59 6.10 2.86
CA ASN A 458 -21.88 5.85 1.60
C ASN A 458 -22.89 5.38 0.55
N TYR A 459 -22.92 6.04 -0.59
CA TYR A 459 -23.70 5.62 -1.75
C TYR A 459 -22.80 5.47 -2.96
N THR A 460 -22.89 4.32 -3.61
CA THR A 460 -22.14 4.03 -4.84
C THR A 460 -23.11 3.64 -5.94
N LEU A 461 -23.00 4.28 -7.09
CA LEU A 461 -23.72 3.95 -8.33
C LEU A 461 -22.69 3.65 -9.43
N ASN A 462 -22.80 2.47 -10.02
CA ASN A 462 -22.03 2.10 -11.22
C ASN A 462 -22.95 2.27 -12.45
N LEU A 463 -22.58 3.13 -13.36
CA LEU A 463 -23.32 3.44 -14.58
C LEU A 463 -23.04 2.43 -15.69
#